data_45f0b00ec62dd0c007fac4d77c8eb258
#
_entry.id   45f0b00ec62dd0c007fac4d77c8eb258
#
_cell.length_a   1.000
_cell.length_b   1.000
_cell.length_c   1.000
_cell.angle_alpha   90.00
_cell.angle_beta   90.00
_cell.angle_gamma   90.00
#
_symmetry.space_group_name_H-M   'P 1'
#
loop_
_entity.id
_entity.type
_entity.pdbx_description
1 polymer ?
#
loop_
_entity_poly.entity_id
_entity_poly.type
_entity_poly.pdbx_seq_one_letter_code
_entity_poly.pdbx_strand_id
1 'polypeptide(L)'
;MPKAGFGLVLPAVALLLPALLGACASFSAINPGTSAREVETRMGAPANVWKNADGSEVWEYPRGPLGVETYMVTLGSDRTVREVRQVLSEEYISKLQVGMSREEVRRLVGRPSHVGFSDSTDEEIWSWRYREWKVRTMDLYVQFDRPTGALKRVSKFQIDTSDDKRQ
;
A
#
# COMPACT_ATOMS: atom_id res chain seq x y z
N MET A 1 -66.65 26.94 36.70
CA MET A 1 -65.56 27.44 35.76
C MET A 1 -64.42 26.44 35.83
N PRO A 2 -64.23 25.57 34.81
CA PRO A 2 -63.08 24.62 34.74
C PRO A 2 -61.91 25.26 34.00
N LYS A 3 -60.72 25.14 34.59
CA LYS A 3 -59.46 25.56 33.95
C LYS A 3 -58.98 24.43 33.02
N ALA A 4 -58.86 24.76 31.76
CA ALA A 4 -58.24 23.88 30.75
C ALA A 4 -56.72 23.90 30.90
N GLY A 5 -56.13 22.72 31.21
CA GLY A 5 -54.69 22.49 31.19
C GLY A 5 -54.21 22.12 29.76
N PHE A 6 -53.41 22.98 29.17
CA PHE A 6 -52.80 22.77 27.84
C PHE A 6 -51.54 21.91 28.03
N GLY A 7 -51.64 20.62 27.78
CA GLY A 7 -50.51 19.69 27.79
C GLY A 7 -49.65 19.86 26.52
N LEU A 8 -48.45 20.39 26.65
CA LEU A 8 -47.45 20.51 25.59
C LEU A 8 -46.80 19.16 25.34
N VAL A 9 -47.16 18.47 24.26
CA VAL A 9 -46.54 17.24 23.82
C VAL A 9 -45.35 17.62 22.94
N LEU A 10 -44.14 17.46 23.47
CA LEU A 10 -42.89 17.57 22.71
C LEU A 10 -42.70 16.26 21.91
N PRO A 11 -42.49 16.31 20.59
CA PRO A 11 -42.07 15.13 19.84
C PRO A 11 -40.59 14.85 20.11
N ALA A 12 -40.30 13.67 20.62
CA ALA A 12 -38.96 13.15 20.74
C ALA A 12 -38.40 12.87 19.33
N VAL A 13 -37.56 13.76 18.83
CA VAL A 13 -36.78 13.53 17.62
C VAL A 13 -35.65 12.57 18.00
N ALA A 14 -35.81 11.28 17.69
CA ALA A 14 -34.76 10.29 17.78
C ALA A 14 -33.72 10.58 16.68
N LEU A 15 -32.60 11.17 17.08
CA LEU A 15 -31.41 11.34 16.21
C LEU A 15 -30.79 9.95 16.00
N LEU A 16 -31.11 9.30 14.88
CA LEU A 16 -30.38 8.14 14.36
C LEU A 16 -29.00 8.62 13.88
N LEU A 17 -27.99 8.54 14.74
CA LEU A 17 -26.59 8.64 14.32
C LEU A 17 -26.26 7.36 13.53
N PRO A 18 -25.87 7.47 12.23
CA PRO A 18 -25.30 6.34 11.54
C PRO A 18 -23.94 6.04 12.19
N ALA A 19 -23.84 4.92 12.88
CA ALA A 19 -22.56 4.36 13.32
C ALA A 19 -21.74 4.04 12.07
N LEU A 20 -20.82 4.92 11.69
CA LEU A 20 -19.74 4.64 10.76
C LEU A 20 -18.83 3.59 11.40
N LEU A 21 -19.22 2.32 11.27
CA LEU A 21 -18.33 1.18 11.51
C LEU A 21 -17.22 1.27 10.45
N GLY A 22 -16.12 1.93 10.81
CA GLY A 22 -14.88 1.88 10.05
C GLY A 22 -14.39 0.44 10.02
N ALA A 23 -14.85 -0.33 9.03
CA ALA A 23 -14.28 -1.63 8.75
C ALA A 23 -12.80 -1.43 8.45
N CYS A 24 -11.91 -1.90 9.32
CA CYS A 24 -10.47 -1.94 9.05
C CYS A 24 -10.28 -2.79 7.78
N ALA A 25 -10.07 -2.13 6.66
CA ALA A 25 -9.84 -2.78 5.38
C ALA A 25 -8.54 -3.60 5.48
N SER A 26 -8.65 -4.91 5.32
CA SER A 26 -7.52 -5.84 5.38
C SER A 26 -7.41 -6.65 4.09
N PHE A 27 -6.19 -6.76 3.54
CA PHE A 27 -5.93 -7.61 2.38
C PHE A 27 -6.10 -9.10 2.67
N SER A 28 -6.07 -9.53 3.94
CA SER A 28 -6.39 -10.91 4.32
C SER A 28 -7.84 -11.32 4.02
N ALA A 29 -8.73 -10.34 3.78
CA ALA A 29 -10.12 -10.57 3.40
C ALA A 29 -10.36 -10.58 1.88
N ILE A 30 -9.32 -10.32 1.06
CA ILE A 30 -9.38 -10.39 -0.41
C ILE A 30 -8.88 -11.76 -0.85
N ASN A 31 -9.78 -12.57 -1.37
CA ASN A 31 -9.50 -13.95 -1.80
C ASN A 31 -9.58 -14.09 -3.33
N PRO A 32 -8.97 -15.12 -3.92
CA PRO A 32 -9.22 -15.47 -5.30
C PRO A 32 -10.71 -15.60 -5.59
N GLY A 33 -11.17 -15.06 -6.73
CA GLY A 33 -12.58 -14.99 -7.11
C GLY A 33 -13.29 -13.70 -6.67
N THR A 34 -12.72 -12.89 -5.75
CA THR A 34 -13.28 -11.58 -5.40
C THR A 34 -13.31 -10.67 -6.64
N SER A 35 -14.42 -9.97 -6.86
CA SER A 35 -14.53 -9.06 -8.01
C SER A 35 -13.67 -7.81 -7.83
N ALA A 36 -13.19 -7.23 -8.95
CA ALA A 36 -12.47 -5.96 -8.96
C ALA A 36 -13.23 -4.84 -8.23
N ARG A 37 -14.55 -4.76 -8.44
CA ARG A 37 -15.42 -3.78 -7.77
C ARG A 37 -15.41 -3.93 -6.25
N GLU A 38 -15.41 -5.17 -5.77
CA GLU A 38 -15.37 -5.44 -4.33
C GLU A 38 -14.00 -5.08 -3.74
N VAL A 39 -12.91 -5.33 -4.47
CA VAL A 39 -11.57 -4.89 -4.08
C VAL A 39 -11.55 -3.37 -3.93
N GLU A 40 -12.03 -2.61 -4.93
CA GLU A 40 -12.09 -1.13 -4.86
C GLU A 40 -13.01 -0.64 -3.73
N THR A 41 -14.14 -1.29 -3.50
CA THR A 41 -15.05 -0.92 -2.41
C THR A 41 -14.41 -1.09 -1.04
N ARG A 42 -13.61 -2.15 -0.84
CA ARG A 42 -12.96 -2.46 0.44
C ARG A 42 -11.64 -1.72 0.64
N MET A 43 -10.83 -1.60 -0.44
CA MET A 43 -9.45 -1.14 -0.35
C MET A 43 -9.24 0.27 -0.90
N GLY A 44 -10.25 0.82 -1.58
CA GLY A 44 -10.15 2.06 -2.34
C GLY A 44 -9.54 1.85 -3.73
N ALA A 45 -9.32 2.95 -4.45
CA ALA A 45 -8.68 2.90 -5.76
C ALA A 45 -7.20 2.47 -5.63
N PRO A 46 -6.69 1.65 -6.57
CA PRO A 46 -5.27 1.30 -6.59
C PRO A 46 -4.41 2.52 -6.91
N ALA A 47 -3.20 2.56 -6.34
CA ALA A 47 -2.23 3.62 -6.61
C ALA A 47 -1.64 3.54 -8.03
N ASN A 48 -1.66 2.35 -8.61
CA ASN A 48 -1.28 2.11 -10.01
C ASN A 48 -1.94 0.84 -10.55
N VAL A 49 -2.10 0.79 -11.88
CA VAL A 49 -2.65 -0.36 -12.61
C VAL A 49 -1.75 -0.68 -13.78
N TRP A 50 -1.21 -1.88 -13.83
CA TRP A 50 -0.54 -2.40 -15.01
C TRP A 50 -1.50 -3.32 -15.76
N LYS A 51 -1.66 -3.06 -17.05
CA LYS A 51 -2.44 -3.92 -17.96
C LYS A 51 -1.51 -4.81 -18.75
N ASN A 52 -1.79 -6.09 -18.75
CA ASN A 52 -1.03 -7.07 -19.51
C ASN A 52 -1.70 -7.37 -20.86
N ALA A 53 -0.94 -7.93 -21.81
CA ALA A 53 -1.44 -8.23 -23.16
C ALA A 53 -2.57 -9.29 -23.17
N ASP A 54 -2.64 -10.13 -22.15
CA ASP A 54 -3.68 -11.17 -21.97
C ASP A 54 -4.98 -10.63 -21.35
N GLY A 55 -5.06 -9.30 -21.15
CA GLY A 55 -6.21 -8.64 -20.53
C GLY A 55 -6.24 -8.72 -19.01
N SER A 56 -5.24 -9.34 -18.37
CA SER A 56 -5.10 -9.32 -16.93
C SER A 56 -4.59 -7.96 -16.46
N GLU A 57 -4.84 -7.63 -15.19
CA GLU A 57 -4.37 -6.39 -14.57
C GLU A 57 -3.64 -6.70 -13.27
N VAL A 58 -2.62 -5.89 -12.93
CA VAL A 58 -1.98 -5.91 -11.62
C VAL A 58 -2.21 -4.55 -10.96
N TRP A 59 -2.87 -4.57 -9.82
CA TRP A 59 -3.23 -3.39 -9.05
C TRP A 59 -2.31 -3.23 -7.85
N GLU A 60 -1.73 -2.03 -7.70
CA GLU A 60 -0.79 -1.70 -6.64
C GLU A 60 -1.48 -0.96 -5.48
N TYR A 61 -1.25 -1.46 -4.27
CA TYR A 61 -1.76 -0.89 -3.03
C TYR A 61 -0.63 -0.72 -2.00
N PRO A 62 0.10 0.41 -2.01
CA PRO A 62 1.03 0.73 -0.94
C PRO A 62 0.24 1.10 0.33
N ARG A 63 0.71 0.65 1.49
CA ARG A 63 0.07 0.93 2.80
C ARG A 63 0.56 2.26 3.39
N GLY A 64 0.50 3.34 2.58
CA GLY A 64 0.82 4.71 2.97
C GLY A 64 2.32 5.03 3.04
N PRO A 65 2.69 6.29 3.27
CA PRO A 65 4.10 6.73 3.25
C PRO A 65 4.94 6.15 4.40
N LEU A 66 4.30 5.78 5.51
CA LEU A 66 4.94 5.10 6.64
C LEU A 66 4.64 3.59 6.65
N GLY A 67 3.92 3.10 5.64
CA GLY A 67 3.57 1.70 5.51
C GLY A 67 4.79 0.84 5.17
N VAL A 68 4.90 -0.28 5.86
CA VAL A 68 5.98 -1.26 5.69
C VAL A 68 5.56 -2.40 4.77
N GLU A 69 4.45 -2.25 4.07
CA GLU A 69 3.83 -3.26 3.21
C GLU A 69 3.34 -2.65 1.90
N THR A 70 3.46 -3.40 0.83
CA THR A 70 2.84 -3.11 -0.47
C THR A 70 2.19 -4.37 -1.01
N TYR A 71 0.92 -4.25 -1.38
CA TYR A 71 0.17 -5.36 -1.94
C TYR A 71 -0.01 -5.20 -3.44
N MET A 72 0.21 -6.29 -4.18
CA MET A 72 -0.15 -6.42 -5.58
C MET A 72 -1.32 -7.39 -5.70
N VAL A 73 -2.42 -6.90 -6.28
CA VAL A 73 -3.62 -7.70 -6.57
C VAL A 73 -3.65 -7.99 -8.06
N THR A 74 -3.50 -9.24 -8.43
CA THR A 74 -3.60 -9.68 -9.83
C THR A 74 -5.05 -10.03 -10.14
N LEU A 75 -5.63 -9.36 -11.13
CA LEU A 75 -6.97 -9.63 -11.68
C LEU A 75 -6.84 -10.34 -13.02
N GLY A 76 -7.68 -11.35 -13.24
CA GLY A 76 -7.85 -11.96 -14.56
C GLY A 76 -8.58 -11.01 -15.54
N SER A 77 -8.62 -11.38 -16.81
CA SER A 77 -9.38 -10.67 -17.86
C SER A 77 -10.90 -10.59 -17.55
N ASP A 78 -11.41 -11.51 -16.75
CA ASP A 78 -12.78 -11.51 -16.20
C ASP A 78 -12.98 -10.56 -15.01
N ARG A 79 -11.94 -9.76 -14.65
CA ARG A 79 -11.93 -8.81 -13.53
C ARG A 79 -12.20 -9.45 -12.16
N THR A 80 -11.75 -10.70 -11.98
CA THR A 80 -11.74 -11.36 -10.67
C THR A 80 -10.30 -11.54 -10.17
N VAL A 81 -10.13 -11.48 -8.86
CA VAL A 81 -8.84 -11.69 -8.20
C VAL A 81 -8.32 -13.09 -8.47
N ARG A 82 -7.09 -13.19 -8.94
CA ARG A 82 -6.33 -14.45 -9.09
C ARG A 82 -5.38 -14.63 -7.91
N GLU A 83 -4.73 -13.54 -7.49
CA GLU A 83 -3.70 -13.59 -6.48
C GLU A 83 -3.58 -12.25 -5.76
N VAL A 84 -3.25 -12.30 -4.46
CA VAL A 84 -2.85 -11.15 -3.65
C VAL A 84 -1.48 -11.44 -3.06
N ARG A 85 -0.50 -10.58 -3.33
CA ARG A 85 0.88 -10.71 -2.86
C ARG A 85 1.30 -9.49 -2.06
N GLN A 86 1.91 -9.70 -0.89
CA GLN A 86 2.66 -8.67 -0.19
C GLN A 86 4.09 -8.69 -0.75
N VAL A 87 4.44 -7.67 -1.56
CA VAL A 87 5.65 -7.67 -2.38
C VAL A 87 6.83 -6.94 -1.74
N LEU A 88 6.60 -6.08 -0.74
CA LEU A 88 7.67 -5.43 0.01
C LEU A 88 8.19 -6.36 1.11
N SER A 89 8.80 -7.46 0.70
CA SER A 89 9.28 -8.55 1.56
C SER A 89 10.63 -9.09 1.08
N GLU A 90 11.35 -9.80 1.94
CA GLU A 90 12.64 -10.41 1.59
C GLU A 90 12.56 -11.32 0.36
N GLU A 91 11.45 -12.03 0.19
CA GLU A 91 11.24 -12.90 -0.98
C GLU A 91 11.35 -12.13 -2.30
N TYR A 92 10.76 -10.93 -2.38
CA TYR A 92 10.76 -10.11 -3.60
C TYR A 92 11.97 -9.19 -3.67
N ILE A 93 12.44 -8.67 -2.53
CA ILE A 93 13.64 -7.83 -2.44
C ILE A 93 14.88 -8.61 -2.92
N SER A 94 14.99 -9.89 -2.57
CA SER A 94 16.10 -10.74 -3.00
C SER A 94 16.14 -11.02 -4.52
N LYS A 95 15.05 -10.74 -5.24
CA LYS A 95 14.96 -10.89 -6.71
C LYS A 95 15.45 -9.65 -7.47
N LEU A 96 15.75 -8.54 -6.75
CA LEU A 96 16.31 -7.34 -7.36
C LEU A 96 17.72 -7.62 -7.91
N GLN A 97 17.95 -7.27 -9.17
CA GLN A 97 19.20 -7.52 -9.90
C GLN A 97 19.71 -6.26 -10.57
N VAL A 98 21.02 -6.10 -10.59
CA VAL A 98 21.70 -5.05 -11.35
C VAL A 98 21.28 -5.12 -12.81
N GLY A 99 21.00 -3.94 -13.41
CA GLY A 99 20.51 -3.81 -14.77
C GLY A 99 19.00 -3.71 -14.90
N MET A 100 18.21 -4.07 -13.87
CA MET A 100 16.76 -3.87 -13.90
C MET A 100 16.40 -2.40 -14.09
N SER A 101 15.37 -2.14 -14.91
CA SER A 101 14.78 -0.83 -15.09
C SER A 101 13.96 -0.40 -13.85
N ARG A 102 13.67 0.90 -13.75
CA ARG A 102 12.77 1.44 -12.71
C ARG A 102 11.39 0.75 -12.70
N GLU A 103 10.87 0.46 -13.88
CA GLU A 103 9.57 -0.20 -14.01
C GLU A 103 9.60 -1.64 -13.49
N GLU A 104 10.62 -2.41 -13.84
CA GLU A 104 10.81 -3.78 -13.36
C GLU A 104 10.95 -3.82 -11.83
N VAL A 105 11.76 -2.92 -11.26
CA VAL A 105 11.88 -2.77 -9.81
C VAL A 105 10.53 -2.44 -9.18
N ARG A 106 9.78 -1.48 -9.74
CA ARG A 106 8.46 -1.10 -9.23
C ARG A 106 7.43 -2.24 -9.34
N ARG A 107 7.45 -3.01 -10.42
CA ARG A 107 6.60 -4.20 -10.56
C ARG A 107 6.94 -5.28 -9.54
N LEU A 108 8.19 -5.34 -9.10
CA LEU A 108 8.68 -6.36 -8.19
C LEU A 108 8.43 -6.03 -6.71
N VAL A 109 8.72 -4.80 -6.26
CA VAL A 109 8.66 -4.40 -4.84
C VAL A 109 7.70 -3.22 -4.57
N GLY A 110 7.08 -2.68 -5.59
CA GLY A 110 6.13 -1.58 -5.50
C GLY A 110 6.78 -0.20 -5.52
N ARG A 111 5.93 0.80 -5.42
CA ARG A 111 6.30 2.23 -5.43
C ARG A 111 7.18 2.57 -4.23
N PRO A 112 8.28 3.34 -4.43
CA PRO A 112 9.11 3.81 -3.31
C PRO A 112 8.35 4.78 -2.40
N SER A 113 8.70 4.79 -1.12
CA SER A 113 8.23 5.77 -0.14
C SER A 113 8.86 7.13 -0.36
N HIS A 114 10.12 7.14 -0.83
CA HIS A 114 10.87 8.35 -1.13
C HIS A 114 11.78 8.14 -2.34
N VAL A 115 11.95 9.23 -3.12
CA VAL A 115 12.88 9.32 -4.25
C VAL A 115 13.82 10.49 -3.99
N GLY A 116 15.12 10.23 -3.99
CA GLY A 116 16.18 11.21 -3.86
C GLY A 116 17.16 11.14 -5.01
N PHE A 117 18.09 12.08 -5.05
CA PHE A 117 19.14 12.16 -6.07
C PHE A 117 20.49 12.42 -5.46
N SER A 118 21.54 11.86 -6.03
CA SER A 118 22.94 12.14 -5.72
C SER A 118 23.62 12.72 -6.93
N ASP A 119 23.91 14.02 -6.91
CA ASP A 119 24.58 14.68 -8.04
C ASP A 119 26.06 14.28 -8.15
N SER A 120 26.70 13.92 -7.04
CA SER A 120 28.10 13.48 -7.02
C SER A 120 28.33 12.14 -7.72
N THR A 121 27.31 11.26 -7.72
CA THR A 121 27.37 9.92 -8.31
C THR A 121 26.46 9.77 -9.53
N ASP A 122 25.71 10.82 -9.89
CA ASP A 122 24.67 10.84 -10.91
C ASP A 122 23.67 9.68 -10.76
N GLU A 123 23.21 9.49 -9.53
CA GLU A 123 22.30 8.40 -9.15
C GLU A 123 20.95 8.92 -8.73
N GLU A 124 19.90 8.19 -9.07
CA GLU A 124 18.57 8.29 -8.49
C GLU A 124 18.42 7.22 -7.43
N ILE A 125 17.97 7.60 -6.23
CA ILE A 125 17.92 6.73 -5.06
C ILE A 125 16.47 6.56 -4.64
N TRP A 126 15.95 5.35 -4.74
CA TRP A 126 14.65 4.97 -4.23
C TRP A 126 14.76 4.31 -2.87
N SER A 127 13.87 4.65 -1.93
CA SER A 127 13.87 4.03 -0.62
C SER A 127 12.48 3.57 -0.20
N TRP A 128 12.50 2.47 0.54
CA TRP A 128 11.33 1.87 1.20
C TRP A 128 11.68 1.53 2.62
N ARG A 129 10.67 1.59 3.50
CA ARG A 129 10.73 0.98 4.81
C ARG A 129 9.95 -0.32 4.78
N TYR A 130 10.51 -1.42 5.30
CA TYR A 130 9.85 -2.71 5.31
C TYR A 130 10.12 -3.48 6.61
N ARG A 131 9.38 -4.55 6.83
CA ARG A 131 9.60 -5.46 7.96
C ARG A 131 10.22 -6.76 7.48
N GLU A 132 11.46 -6.99 7.89
CA GLU A 132 12.14 -8.26 7.70
C GLU A 132 11.62 -9.25 8.75
N TRP A 133 11.13 -10.40 8.31
CA TRP A 133 10.57 -11.46 9.16
C TRP A 133 9.48 -10.97 10.15
N LYS A 134 8.81 -9.87 9.84
CA LYS A 134 7.79 -9.20 10.69
C LYS A 134 8.33 -8.67 12.04
N VAL A 135 9.63 -8.72 12.27
CA VAL A 135 10.25 -8.37 13.55
C VAL A 135 11.16 -7.14 13.43
N ARG A 136 12.05 -7.10 12.43
CA ARG A 136 13.01 -6.01 12.26
C ARG A 136 12.50 -4.97 11.26
N THR A 137 12.61 -3.70 11.64
CA THR A 137 12.35 -2.60 10.70
C THR A 137 13.62 -2.33 9.92
N MET A 138 13.52 -2.35 8.60
CA MET A 138 14.62 -2.17 7.66
C MET A 138 14.31 -1.04 6.70
N ASP A 139 15.33 -0.30 6.29
CA ASP A 139 15.28 0.58 5.13
C ASP A 139 15.99 -0.13 3.96
N LEU A 140 15.28 -0.20 2.84
CA LEU A 140 15.78 -0.65 1.55
C LEU A 140 16.12 0.57 0.71
N TYR A 141 17.31 0.60 0.13
CA TYR A 141 17.75 1.60 -0.86
C TYR A 141 18.09 0.90 -2.16
N VAL A 142 17.55 1.43 -3.25
CA VAL A 142 17.84 0.98 -4.63
C VAL A 142 18.37 2.18 -5.39
N GLN A 143 19.62 2.09 -5.87
CA GLN A 143 20.27 3.12 -6.63
C GLN A 143 20.23 2.80 -8.12
N PHE A 144 19.77 3.77 -8.90
CA PHE A 144 19.73 3.69 -10.36
C PHE A 144 20.74 4.67 -10.97
N ASP A 145 21.36 4.26 -12.04
CA ASP A 145 22.07 5.16 -12.93
C ASP A 145 21.05 6.12 -13.57
N ARG A 146 21.22 7.43 -13.40
CA ARG A 146 20.24 8.43 -13.89
C ARG A 146 20.07 8.43 -15.40
N PRO A 147 21.17 8.42 -16.20
CA PRO A 147 21.08 8.45 -17.65
C PRO A 147 20.38 7.22 -18.24
N THR A 148 20.71 6.02 -17.76
CA THR A 148 20.20 4.77 -18.34
C THR A 148 18.94 4.27 -17.65
N GLY A 149 18.69 4.67 -16.40
CA GLY A 149 17.61 4.14 -15.58
C GLY A 149 17.83 2.73 -15.07
N ALA A 150 19.03 2.18 -15.22
CA ALA A 150 19.37 0.83 -14.82
C ALA A 150 19.73 0.78 -13.33
N LEU A 151 19.28 -0.26 -12.63
CA LEU A 151 19.62 -0.54 -11.25
C LEU A 151 21.13 -0.81 -11.14
N LYS A 152 21.84 -0.07 -10.29
CA LYS A 152 23.27 -0.22 -10.00
C LYS A 152 23.55 -0.98 -8.71
N ARG A 153 22.77 -0.70 -7.65
CA ARG A 153 23.02 -1.24 -6.33
C ARG A 153 21.76 -1.34 -5.49
N VAL A 154 21.72 -2.36 -4.65
CA VAL A 154 20.71 -2.56 -3.60
C VAL A 154 21.41 -2.57 -2.25
N SER A 155 20.91 -1.81 -1.27
CA SER A 155 21.44 -1.76 0.08
C SER A 155 20.32 -1.85 1.09
N LYS A 156 20.56 -2.53 2.22
CA LYS A 156 19.59 -2.69 3.31
C LYS A 156 20.24 -2.26 4.62
N PHE A 157 19.49 -1.50 5.43
CA PHE A 157 19.95 -1.03 6.73
C PHE A 157 18.88 -1.32 7.78
N GLN A 158 19.30 -1.88 8.91
CA GLN A 158 18.40 -2.04 10.05
C GLN A 158 18.22 -0.71 10.74
N ILE A 159 16.96 -0.37 11.05
CA ILE A 159 16.64 0.78 11.90
C ILE A 159 16.65 0.31 13.34
N ASP A 160 17.54 0.89 14.13
CA ASP A 160 17.53 0.69 15.58
C ASP A 160 16.45 1.57 16.19
N THR A 161 15.35 0.94 16.65
CA THR A 161 14.23 1.64 17.30
C THR A 161 14.49 1.89 18.78
N SER A 162 15.69 1.64 19.28
CA SER A 162 16.04 1.79 20.70
C SER A 162 16.22 3.26 21.14
N ASP A 163 16.44 4.20 20.21
CA ASP A 163 16.66 5.62 20.53
C ASP A 163 15.40 6.47 20.70
N ASP A 164 14.22 5.98 20.31
CA ASP A 164 12.96 6.76 20.40
C ASP A 164 12.32 6.75 21.82
N LYS A 165 12.97 6.11 22.81
CA LYS A 165 12.47 6.07 24.19
C LYS A 165 13.18 7.02 25.16
N ARG A 166 13.97 7.97 24.65
CA ARG A 166 14.75 8.92 25.48
C ARG A 166 14.48 10.39 25.17
N GLN A 167 13.24 10.73 24.80
CA GLN A 167 12.82 12.15 24.83
C GLN A 167 11.50 12.29 25.59
#